data_3822876a0df825bab608a5dc1c399f43
#
_entry.id   3822876a0df825bab608a5dc1c399f43
#
_cell.length_a   1.000
_cell.length_b   1.000
_cell.length_c   1.000
_cell.angle_alpha   90.00
_cell.angle_beta   90.00
_cell.angle_gamma   90.00
#
_symmetry.space_group_name_H-M   'P 1'
#
loop_
_entity.id
_entity.type
_entity.pdbx_description
1 polymer ?
#
loop_
_entity_poly.entity_id
_entity_poly.type
_entity_poly.pdbx_seq_one_letter_code
_entity_poly.pdbx_strand_id
1 'polypeptide(L)'
;MNVYDFDNTIYNGESVVDFFLYFLKRDLSLLTYIPKVIKALVDYKAQKITIDEAMSEYGVIVEEYCRKTGNLEEHIRNFWDRNINKIKPFYFDLRKDDDVILSASFDVVLAEMGRRVGIKNIVSSETDLANSKILNLCFRENKVKAFKEKYPDAVIDNFYTDSLNDQPIIDLAKNAYLVKGNKITKIK
;
A
#
# COMPACT_ATOMS: atom_id res chain seq x y z
N MET A 1 20.38 3.00 -0.77
CA MET A 1 19.19 2.61 -1.56
C MET A 1 18.18 3.73 -1.63
N ASN A 2 17.31 3.74 -2.64
CA ASN A 2 16.12 4.58 -2.60
C ASN A 2 14.94 3.79 -2.04
N VAL A 3 14.03 4.49 -1.36
CA VAL A 3 12.79 3.93 -0.85
C VAL A 3 11.63 4.76 -1.42
N TYR A 4 10.60 4.10 -1.87
CA TYR A 4 9.43 4.73 -2.48
C TYR A 4 8.16 4.30 -1.73
N ASP A 5 7.36 5.27 -1.31
CA ASP A 5 5.96 5.00 -1.06
C ASP A 5 5.25 4.64 -2.38
N PHE A 6 4.10 3.96 -2.31
CA PHE A 6 3.45 3.41 -3.49
C PHE A 6 2.30 4.26 -4.00
N ASP A 7 1.24 4.35 -3.21
CA ASP A 7 -0.01 4.99 -3.61
C ASP A 7 0.18 6.51 -3.78
N ASN A 8 -0.35 7.08 -4.86
CA ASN A 8 -0.12 8.47 -5.29
C ASN A 8 1.34 8.86 -5.51
N THR A 9 2.29 8.05 -5.07
CA THR A 9 3.73 8.27 -5.28
C THR A 9 4.18 7.67 -6.60
N ILE A 10 4.38 6.36 -6.69
CA ILE A 10 4.74 5.68 -7.95
C ILE A 10 3.53 5.10 -8.69
N TYR A 11 2.45 4.85 -8.02
CA TYR A 11 1.16 4.49 -8.58
C TYR A 11 0.26 5.74 -8.66
N ASN A 12 -0.40 5.96 -9.78
CA ASN A 12 -1.30 7.09 -9.98
C ASN A 12 -2.70 6.75 -9.44
N GLY A 13 -2.92 6.98 -8.16
CA GLY A 13 -4.15 6.69 -7.43
C GLY A 13 -3.89 5.91 -6.14
N GLU A 14 -4.95 5.42 -5.53
CA GLU A 14 -4.95 4.58 -4.33
C GLU A 14 -5.24 3.13 -4.75
N SER A 15 -4.24 2.26 -4.69
CA SER A 15 -4.35 0.88 -5.20
C SER A 15 -5.39 0.06 -4.43
N VAL A 16 -5.52 0.26 -3.12
CA VAL A 16 -6.55 -0.39 -2.30
C VAL A 16 -7.96 0.06 -2.71
N VAL A 17 -8.14 1.36 -2.99
CA VAL A 17 -9.42 1.90 -3.46
C VAL A 17 -9.75 1.36 -4.86
N ASP A 18 -8.78 1.37 -5.77
CA ASP A 18 -8.96 0.83 -7.12
C ASP A 18 -9.29 -0.68 -7.09
N PHE A 19 -8.67 -1.43 -6.17
CA PHE A 19 -8.93 -2.85 -5.98
C PHE A 19 -10.32 -3.10 -5.39
N PHE A 20 -10.76 -2.27 -4.44
CA PHE A 20 -12.14 -2.29 -3.95
C PHE A 20 -13.14 -2.00 -5.07
N LEU A 21 -12.90 -0.97 -5.89
CA LEU A 21 -13.74 -0.62 -7.03
C LEU A 21 -13.76 -1.71 -8.12
N TYR A 22 -12.67 -2.45 -8.27
CA TYR A 22 -12.61 -3.61 -9.14
C TYR A 22 -13.63 -4.68 -8.70
N PHE A 23 -13.72 -4.96 -7.40
CA PHE A 23 -14.71 -5.90 -6.86
C PHE A 23 -16.13 -5.33 -6.88
N LEU A 24 -16.30 -4.06 -6.53
CA LEU A 24 -17.61 -3.42 -6.50
C LEU A 24 -18.34 -3.50 -7.85
N LYS A 25 -17.60 -3.42 -8.97
CA LYS A 25 -18.17 -3.61 -10.32
C LYS A 25 -18.66 -5.03 -10.60
N ARG A 26 -18.31 -6.00 -9.77
CA ARG A 26 -18.67 -7.43 -9.91
C ARG A 26 -19.68 -7.86 -8.89
N ASP A 27 -19.67 -7.23 -7.73
CA ASP A 27 -20.52 -7.57 -6.60
C ASP A 27 -21.01 -6.28 -5.93
N LEU A 28 -22.21 -5.84 -6.29
CA LEU A 28 -22.84 -4.66 -5.73
C LEU A 28 -23.21 -4.81 -4.25
N SER A 29 -23.19 -6.04 -3.70
CA SER A 29 -23.41 -6.24 -2.26
C SER A 29 -22.37 -5.53 -1.41
N LEU A 30 -21.18 -5.27 -1.95
CA LEU A 30 -20.13 -4.47 -1.32
C LEU A 30 -20.57 -3.04 -0.96
N LEU A 31 -21.58 -2.50 -1.62
CA LEU A 31 -22.16 -1.19 -1.26
C LEU A 31 -22.66 -1.16 0.18
N THR A 32 -23.09 -2.29 0.71
CA THR A 32 -23.59 -2.41 2.10
C THR A 32 -22.50 -2.17 3.14
N TYR A 33 -21.23 -2.35 2.78
CA TYR A 33 -20.10 -2.16 3.68
C TYR A 33 -19.55 -0.73 3.66
N ILE A 34 -19.88 0.09 2.63
CA ILE A 34 -19.36 1.47 2.49
C ILE A 34 -19.63 2.32 3.73
N PRO A 35 -20.84 2.35 4.33
CA PRO A 35 -21.07 3.15 5.52
C PRO A 35 -20.18 2.76 6.70
N LYS A 36 -19.90 1.46 6.85
CA LYS A 36 -19.02 0.92 7.91
C LYS A 36 -17.58 1.37 7.69
N VAL A 37 -17.07 1.26 6.45
CA VAL A 37 -15.73 1.69 6.09
C VAL A 37 -15.56 3.20 6.29
N ILE A 38 -16.54 4.00 5.87
CA ILE A 38 -16.53 5.46 6.08
C ILE A 38 -16.50 5.77 7.58
N LYS A 39 -17.34 5.11 8.38
CA LYS A 39 -17.34 5.28 9.84
C LYS A 39 -15.97 4.98 10.44
N ALA A 40 -15.36 3.85 10.08
CA ALA A 40 -14.02 3.48 10.55
C ALA A 40 -12.98 4.56 10.23
N LEU A 41 -12.97 5.07 9.00
CA LEU A 41 -12.05 6.12 8.55
C LEU A 41 -12.28 7.44 9.31
N VAL A 42 -13.54 7.81 9.57
CA VAL A 42 -13.89 9.01 10.34
C VAL A 42 -13.44 8.86 11.80
N ASP A 43 -13.75 7.74 12.43
CA ASP A 43 -13.41 7.48 13.83
C ASP A 43 -11.88 7.40 14.02
N TYR A 44 -11.17 6.80 13.07
CA TYR A 44 -9.70 6.77 13.05
C TYR A 44 -9.10 8.19 12.88
N LYS A 45 -9.60 8.98 11.90
CA LYS A 45 -9.14 10.37 11.70
C LYS A 45 -9.43 11.27 12.90
N ALA A 46 -10.54 11.02 13.59
CA ALA A 46 -10.92 11.72 14.81
C ALA A 46 -10.17 11.20 16.05
N GLN A 47 -9.22 10.26 15.88
CA GLN A 47 -8.45 9.63 16.96
C GLN A 47 -9.32 8.96 18.04
N LYS A 48 -10.52 8.51 17.67
CA LYS A 48 -11.43 7.77 18.56
C LYS A 48 -11.08 6.30 18.65
N ILE A 49 -10.50 5.75 17.57
CA ILE A 49 -10.01 4.38 17.49
C ILE A 49 -8.59 4.37 16.92
N THR A 50 -7.81 3.38 17.34
CA THR A 50 -6.49 3.09 16.78
C THR A 50 -6.63 2.34 15.45
N ILE A 51 -5.52 2.21 14.71
CA ILE A 51 -5.51 1.41 13.50
C ILE A 51 -5.76 -0.08 13.80
N ASP A 52 -5.25 -0.57 14.93
CA ASP A 52 -5.43 -1.97 15.34
C ASP A 52 -6.90 -2.26 15.73
N GLU A 53 -7.56 -1.32 16.41
CA GLU A 53 -9.01 -1.40 16.69
C GLU A 53 -9.84 -1.36 15.41
N ALA A 54 -9.50 -0.47 14.47
CA ALA A 54 -10.15 -0.43 13.16
C ALA A 54 -9.97 -1.74 12.40
N MET A 55 -8.79 -2.35 12.46
CA MET A 55 -8.52 -3.65 11.84
C MET A 55 -9.28 -4.79 12.50
N SER A 56 -9.31 -4.81 13.84
CA SER A 56 -10.05 -5.84 14.58
C SER A 56 -11.56 -5.79 14.29
N GLU A 57 -12.12 -4.60 14.14
CA GLU A 57 -13.57 -4.42 13.93
C GLU A 57 -13.98 -4.58 12.45
N TYR A 58 -13.17 -4.00 11.53
CA TYR A 58 -13.55 -3.91 10.11
C TYR A 58 -12.73 -4.81 9.18
N GLY A 59 -11.53 -5.24 9.59
CA GLY A 59 -10.69 -6.17 8.82
C GLY A 59 -11.40 -7.50 8.57
N VAL A 60 -12.19 -7.97 9.53
CA VAL A 60 -13.01 -9.20 9.41
C VAL A 60 -13.94 -9.14 8.19
N ILE A 61 -14.46 -7.96 7.83
CA ILE A 61 -15.33 -7.79 6.66
C ILE A 61 -14.55 -8.09 5.38
N VAL A 62 -13.33 -7.58 5.29
CA VAL A 62 -12.44 -7.79 4.13
C VAL A 62 -12.05 -9.26 4.04
N GLU A 63 -11.68 -9.86 5.17
CA GLU A 63 -11.32 -11.28 5.26
C GLU A 63 -12.47 -12.19 4.85
N GLU A 64 -13.68 -11.92 5.33
CA GLU A 64 -14.88 -12.67 4.98
C GLU A 64 -15.21 -12.55 3.50
N TYR A 65 -15.09 -11.35 2.94
CA TYR A 65 -15.31 -11.12 1.52
C TYR A 65 -14.28 -11.86 0.67
N CYS A 66 -12.99 -11.78 0.99
CA CYS A 66 -11.92 -12.50 0.30
C CYS A 66 -12.17 -14.01 0.31
N ARG A 67 -12.63 -14.56 1.45
CA ARG A 67 -12.96 -15.98 1.56
C ARG A 67 -14.13 -16.39 0.67
N LYS A 68 -15.15 -15.54 0.55
CA LYS A 68 -16.32 -15.80 -0.31
C LYS A 68 -16.02 -15.66 -1.79
N THR A 69 -15.10 -14.76 -2.15
CA THR A 69 -14.78 -14.46 -3.55
C THR A 69 -14.11 -15.64 -4.26
N GLY A 70 -13.43 -16.53 -3.54
CA GLY A 70 -12.62 -17.62 -4.13
C GLY A 70 -11.45 -17.02 -4.94
N ASN A 71 -10.72 -17.83 -5.63
CA ASN A 71 -9.59 -17.52 -6.54
C ASN A 71 -9.05 -16.05 -6.55
N LEU A 72 -8.70 -15.54 -5.35
CA LEU A 72 -8.25 -14.16 -5.16
C LEU A 72 -7.02 -13.84 -6.02
N GLU A 73 -6.14 -14.81 -6.25
CA GLU A 73 -4.97 -14.64 -7.13
C GLU A 73 -5.35 -14.29 -8.57
N GLU A 74 -6.39 -14.91 -9.12
CA GLU A 74 -6.88 -14.57 -10.45
C GLU A 74 -7.44 -13.14 -10.48
N HIS A 75 -8.17 -12.74 -9.44
CA HIS A 75 -8.66 -11.38 -9.32
C HIS A 75 -7.53 -10.35 -9.23
N ILE A 76 -6.46 -10.65 -8.51
CA ILE A 76 -5.27 -9.80 -8.43
C ILE A 76 -4.61 -9.68 -9.81
N ARG A 77 -4.45 -10.79 -10.56
CA ARG A 77 -3.91 -10.75 -11.93
C ARG A 77 -4.77 -9.88 -12.85
N ASN A 78 -6.08 -10.12 -12.85
CA ASN A 78 -7.04 -9.35 -13.65
C ASN A 78 -7.12 -7.86 -13.26
N PHE A 79 -6.90 -7.54 -11.99
CA PHE A 79 -6.78 -6.16 -11.52
C PHE A 79 -5.57 -5.47 -12.15
N TRP A 80 -4.41 -6.12 -12.11
CA TRP A 80 -3.19 -5.55 -12.68
C TRP A 80 -3.18 -5.50 -14.20
N ASP A 81 -3.90 -6.39 -14.90
CA ASP A 81 -4.09 -6.29 -16.36
C ASP A 81 -4.67 -4.94 -16.78
N ARG A 82 -5.46 -4.32 -15.90
CA ARG A 82 -6.14 -3.05 -16.16
C ARG A 82 -5.42 -1.84 -15.56
N ASN A 83 -4.60 -2.04 -14.54
CA ASN A 83 -4.06 -0.94 -13.74
C ASN A 83 -2.54 -0.81 -13.79
N ILE A 84 -1.82 -1.73 -14.43
CA ILE A 84 -0.35 -1.69 -14.47
C ILE A 84 0.19 -0.40 -15.12
N ASN A 85 -0.55 0.16 -16.07
CA ASN A 85 -0.23 1.41 -16.75
C ASN A 85 -0.35 2.66 -15.86
N LYS A 86 -0.89 2.52 -14.64
CA LYS A 86 -0.91 3.58 -13.64
C LYS A 86 0.42 3.73 -12.90
N ILE A 87 1.38 2.83 -13.09
CA ILE A 87 2.74 3.05 -12.60
C ILE A 87 3.35 4.23 -13.36
N LYS A 88 3.78 5.24 -12.61
CA LYS A 88 4.26 6.50 -13.18
C LYS A 88 5.61 6.32 -13.87
N PRO A 89 5.84 6.90 -15.05
CA PRO A 89 7.06 6.73 -15.83
C PRO A 89 8.35 7.10 -15.06
N PHE A 90 8.31 8.18 -14.26
CA PHE A 90 9.49 8.65 -13.53
C PHE A 90 10.11 7.56 -12.63
N TYR A 91 9.30 6.62 -12.14
CA TYR A 91 9.81 5.51 -11.32
C TYR A 91 10.77 4.64 -12.13
N PHE A 92 10.42 4.32 -13.38
CA PHE A 92 11.28 3.52 -14.26
C PHE A 92 12.58 4.23 -14.62
N ASP A 93 12.57 5.57 -14.68
CA ASP A 93 13.72 6.39 -14.98
C ASP A 93 14.70 6.49 -13.79
N LEU A 94 14.18 6.43 -12.55
CA LEU A 94 14.97 6.65 -11.32
C LEU A 94 15.34 5.37 -10.59
N ARG A 95 14.61 4.27 -10.81
CA ARG A 95 14.77 3.03 -10.04
C ARG A 95 16.12 2.38 -10.20
N LYS A 96 16.55 1.71 -9.14
CA LYS A 96 17.75 0.87 -9.07
C LYS A 96 17.38 -0.53 -8.58
N ASP A 97 18.27 -1.50 -8.75
CA ASP A 97 18.00 -2.90 -8.39
C ASP A 97 17.86 -3.12 -6.88
N ASP A 98 18.44 -2.24 -6.07
CA ASP A 98 18.40 -2.28 -4.61
C ASP A 98 17.28 -1.42 -4.00
N ASP A 99 16.45 -0.79 -4.82
CA ASP A 99 15.36 0.06 -4.35
C ASP A 99 14.25 -0.76 -3.68
N VAL A 100 13.59 -0.12 -2.72
CA VAL A 100 12.52 -0.73 -1.91
C VAL A 100 11.23 0.05 -2.10
N ILE A 101 10.12 -0.66 -2.33
CA ILE A 101 8.76 -0.11 -2.18
C ILE A 101 8.31 -0.34 -0.75
N LEU A 102 7.86 0.72 -0.09
CA LEU A 102 7.38 0.71 1.30
C LEU A 102 5.94 1.24 1.34
N SER A 103 4.96 0.34 1.45
CA SER A 103 3.55 0.66 1.21
C SER A 103 2.61 0.14 2.28
N ALA A 104 1.50 0.84 2.49
CA ALA A 104 0.38 0.35 3.28
C ALA A 104 -0.52 -0.64 2.53
N SER A 105 -0.37 -0.78 1.22
CA SER A 105 -1.10 -1.75 0.40
C SER A 105 -0.71 -3.19 0.73
N PHE A 106 -1.55 -4.16 0.35
CA PHE A 106 -1.36 -5.57 0.71
C PHE A 106 -0.26 -6.24 -0.13
N ASP A 107 0.54 -7.07 0.52
CA ASP A 107 1.68 -7.82 -0.04
C ASP A 107 1.29 -8.65 -1.26
N VAL A 108 0.19 -9.40 -1.21
CA VAL A 108 -0.28 -10.24 -2.32
C VAL A 108 -0.62 -9.43 -3.57
N VAL A 109 -1.16 -8.22 -3.39
CA VAL A 109 -1.48 -7.31 -4.49
C VAL A 109 -0.19 -6.73 -5.09
N LEU A 110 0.71 -6.26 -4.24
CA LEU A 110 1.98 -5.67 -4.68
C LEU A 110 2.97 -6.70 -5.22
N ALA A 111 2.96 -7.94 -4.75
CA ALA A 111 3.81 -9.01 -5.26
C ALA A 111 3.55 -9.29 -6.75
N GLU A 112 2.29 -9.35 -7.17
CA GLU A 112 1.95 -9.52 -8.60
C GLU A 112 2.38 -8.30 -9.43
N MET A 113 2.20 -7.10 -8.92
CA MET A 113 2.72 -5.88 -9.56
C MET A 113 4.24 -5.97 -9.71
N GLY A 114 4.95 -6.28 -8.62
CA GLY A 114 6.40 -6.42 -8.62
C GLY A 114 6.90 -7.44 -9.64
N ARG A 115 6.24 -8.59 -9.73
CA ARG A 115 6.54 -9.61 -10.73
C ARG A 115 6.44 -9.08 -12.17
N ARG A 116 5.43 -8.24 -12.48
CA ARG A 116 5.21 -7.68 -13.83
C ARG A 116 6.21 -6.62 -14.21
N VAL A 117 6.60 -5.77 -13.26
CA VAL A 117 7.49 -4.62 -13.54
C VAL A 117 8.93 -4.83 -13.10
N GLY A 118 9.25 -6.04 -12.60
CA GLY A 118 10.61 -6.40 -12.20
C GLY A 118 11.06 -5.77 -10.87
N ILE A 119 10.14 -5.54 -9.94
CA ILE A 119 10.43 -5.05 -8.59
C ILE A 119 10.52 -6.23 -7.63
N LYS A 120 11.64 -6.35 -6.91
CA LYS A 120 11.91 -7.48 -6.01
C LYS A 120 11.74 -7.13 -4.54
N ASN A 121 12.04 -5.90 -4.17
CA ASN A 121 12.09 -5.49 -2.76
C ASN A 121 10.82 -4.69 -2.43
N ILE A 122 9.89 -5.35 -1.75
CA ILE A 122 8.64 -4.76 -1.30
C ILE A 122 8.50 -5.01 0.20
N VAL A 123 8.19 -3.96 0.94
CA VAL A 123 7.76 -3.98 2.35
C VAL A 123 6.36 -3.40 2.38
N SER A 124 5.39 -4.17 2.85
CA SER A 124 3.99 -3.81 2.74
C SER A 124 3.16 -4.44 3.87
N SER A 125 1.88 -4.14 3.91
CA SER A 125 0.96 -4.82 4.81
C SER A 125 0.90 -6.31 4.47
N GLU A 126 0.97 -7.16 5.49
CA GLU A 126 1.10 -8.60 5.34
C GLU A 126 -0.25 -9.29 5.44
N THR A 127 -0.45 -10.29 4.59
CA THR A 127 -1.66 -11.11 4.56
C THR A 127 -1.33 -12.60 4.61
N ASP A 128 -2.21 -13.38 5.21
CA ASP A 128 -2.27 -14.83 5.07
C ASP A 128 -3.36 -15.17 4.06
N LEU A 129 -2.96 -15.36 2.81
CA LEU A 129 -3.90 -15.61 1.73
C LEU A 129 -4.66 -16.93 1.92
N ALA A 130 -4.01 -17.96 2.47
CA ALA A 130 -4.60 -19.29 2.68
C ALA A 130 -5.75 -19.24 3.67
N ASN A 131 -5.62 -18.43 4.72
CA ASN A 131 -6.62 -18.25 5.76
C ASN A 131 -7.46 -16.97 5.57
N SER A 132 -7.19 -16.19 4.50
CA SER A 132 -7.82 -14.89 4.21
C SER A 132 -7.75 -13.94 5.40
N LYS A 133 -6.56 -13.78 6.00
CA LYS A 133 -6.33 -12.92 7.17
C LYS A 133 -5.38 -11.79 6.84
N ILE A 134 -5.60 -10.65 7.49
CA ILE A 134 -4.65 -9.54 7.53
C ILE A 134 -3.81 -9.71 8.81
N LEU A 135 -2.48 -9.84 8.65
CA LEU A 135 -1.55 -10.11 9.74
C LEU A 135 -0.96 -8.84 10.32
N ASN A 136 -0.60 -7.89 9.47
CA ASN A 136 0.09 -6.67 9.87
C ASN A 136 -0.21 -5.54 8.88
N LEU A 137 -0.30 -4.29 9.40
CA LEU A 137 -0.46 -3.09 8.57
C LEU A 137 0.82 -2.27 8.56
N CYS A 138 1.36 -2.06 7.37
CA CYS A 138 2.53 -1.23 7.10
C CYS A 138 2.12 0.25 6.92
N PHE A 139 1.70 0.91 8.01
CA PHE A 139 1.18 2.27 7.98
C PHE A 139 1.82 3.15 9.06
N ARG A 140 2.16 4.42 8.75
CA ARG A 140 2.81 5.39 9.65
C ARG A 140 4.04 4.81 10.36
N GLU A 141 4.03 4.75 11.70
CA GLU A 141 5.12 4.24 12.53
C GLU A 141 5.43 2.77 12.24
N ASN A 142 4.42 1.97 11.86
CA ASN A 142 4.62 0.58 11.47
C ASN A 142 5.44 0.44 10.18
N LYS A 143 5.44 1.45 9.29
CA LYS A 143 6.36 1.47 8.13
C LYS A 143 7.83 1.42 8.57
N VAL A 144 8.19 2.21 9.60
CA VAL A 144 9.56 2.21 10.14
C VAL A 144 9.93 0.84 10.69
N LYS A 145 9.02 0.25 11.49
CA LYS A 145 9.23 -1.07 12.09
C LYS A 145 9.42 -2.12 11.01
N ALA A 146 8.49 -2.24 10.07
CA ALA A 146 8.53 -3.21 8.98
C ALA A 146 9.78 -3.02 8.10
N PHE A 147 10.17 -1.78 7.81
CA PHE A 147 11.39 -1.50 7.05
C PHE A 147 12.65 -1.96 7.80
N LYS A 148 12.79 -1.61 9.09
CA LYS A 148 13.95 -1.97 9.89
C LYS A 148 14.04 -3.46 10.19
N GLU A 149 12.93 -4.17 10.34
CA GLU A 149 12.92 -5.62 10.49
C GLU A 149 13.51 -6.32 9.27
N LYS A 150 13.20 -5.84 8.07
CA LYS A 150 13.69 -6.43 6.82
C LYS A 150 15.07 -5.92 6.42
N TYR A 151 15.40 -4.68 6.77
CA TYR A 151 16.63 -3.99 6.40
C TYR A 151 17.25 -3.27 7.61
N PRO A 152 17.76 -3.97 8.63
CA PRO A 152 18.18 -3.39 9.92
C PRO A 152 19.32 -2.36 9.77
N ASP A 153 20.26 -2.60 8.87
CA ASP A 153 21.45 -1.77 8.67
C ASP A 153 21.36 -0.86 7.43
N ALA A 154 20.21 -0.83 6.77
CA ALA A 154 20.07 -0.10 5.54
C ALA A 154 19.99 1.41 5.77
N VAL A 155 20.67 2.14 4.89
CA VAL A 155 20.62 3.60 4.83
C VAL A 155 19.74 4.02 3.66
N ILE A 156 18.70 4.80 3.97
CA ILE A 156 17.82 5.39 2.96
C ILE A 156 18.52 6.64 2.41
N ASP A 157 18.98 6.57 1.18
CA ASP A 157 19.61 7.74 0.52
C ASP A 157 18.55 8.74 0.06
N ASN A 158 17.48 8.23 -0.60
CA ASN A 158 16.39 9.06 -1.05
C ASN A 158 15.05 8.37 -0.71
N PHE A 159 14.12 9.13 -0.15
CA PHE A 159 12.75 8.69 0.08
C PHE A 159 11.78 9.52 -0.76
N TYR A 160 10.89 8.86 -1.46
CA TYR A 160 9.85 9.48 -2.29
C TYR A 160 8.47 9.16 -1.72
N THR A 161 7.66 10.18 -1.46
CA THR A 161 6.30 10.03 -0.90
C THR A 161 5.38 11.13 -1.41
N ASP A 162 4.09 10.86 -1.44
CA ASP A 162 3.07 11.86 -1.73
C ASP A 162 2.61 12.63 -0.48
N SER A 163 2.98 12.16 0.73
CA SER A 163 2.38 12.60 1.99
C SER A 163 3.39 12.86 3.09
N LEU A 164 3.16 13.94 3.84
CA LEU A 164 3.88 14.21 5.10
C LEU A 164 3.46 13.26 6.25
N ASN A 165 2.45 12.42 6.06
CA ASN A 165 2.11 11.37 7.03
C ASN A 165 3.22 10.32 7.17
N ASP A 166 4.14 10.24 6.19
CA ASP A 166 5.34 9.39 6.24
C ASP A 166 6.52 10.07 6.94
N GLN A 167 6.26 11.10 7.78
CA GLN A 167 7.30 11.81 8.52
C GLN A 167 8.30 10.88 9.22
N PRO A 168 7.91 9.76 9.86
CA PRO A 168 8.87 8.85 10.48
C PRO A 168 9.91 8.26 9.50
N ILE A 169 9.55 8.03 8.23
CA ILE A 169 10.50 7.56 7.19
C ILE A 169 11.27 8.74 6.61
N ILE A 170 10.64 9.91 6.45
CA ILE A 170 11.32 11.15 6.02
C ILE A 170 12.48 11.45 6.97
N ASP A 171 12.27 11.28 8.28
CA ASP A 171 13.29 11.54 9.30
C ASP A 171 14.47 10.56 9.22
N LEU A 172 14.25 9.34 8.77
CA LEU A 172 15.29 8.33 8.58
C LEU A 172 16.09 8.51 7.29
N ALA A 173 15.53 9.14 6.27
CA ALA A 173 16.17 9.30 4.98
C ALA A 173 17.20 10.44 5.00
N LYS A 174 18.29 10.33 4.20
CA LYS A 174 19.23 11.42 3.95
C LYS A 174 18.56 12.56 3.17
N ASN A 175 17.80 12.21 2.15
CA ASN A 175 17.01 13.15 1.34
C ASN A 175 15.57 12.64 1.23
N ALA A 176 14.62 13.57 1.21
CA ALA A 176 13.22 13.24 0.98
C ALA A 176 12.61 14.12 -0.11
N TYR A 177 11.70 13.52 -0.88
CA TYR A 177 11.06 14.14 -2.03
C TYR A 177 9.54 13.97 -1.95
N LEU A 178 8.82 15.07 -2.05
CA LEU A 178 7.37 15.07 -2.15
C LEU A 178 6.97 14.95 -3.62
N VAL A 179 6.14 13.95 -3.92
CA VAL A 179 5.62 13.67 -5.27
C VAL A 179 4.17 14.12 -5.34
N LYS A 180 3.86 15.06 -6.24
CA LYS A 180 2.49 15.51 -6.52
C LYS A 180 2.22 15.42 -8.02
N GLY A 181 1.40 14.43 -8.41
CA GLY A 181 1.25 14.08 -9.83
C GLY A 181 2.60 13.63 -10.41
N ASN A 182 3.13 14.39 -11.38
CA ASN A 182 4.45 14.17 -11.98
C ASN A 182 5.54 15.11 -11.44
N LYS A 183 5.18 16.01 -10.50
CA LYS A 183 6.14 16.95 -9.92
C LYS A 183 6.81 16.34 -8.70
N ILE A 184 8.14 16.33 -8.71
CA ILE A 184 8.98 15.86 -7.61
C ILE A 184 9.68 17.09 -7.01
N THR A 185 9.51 17.31 -5.71
CA THR A 185 10.06 18.46 -4.99
C THR A 185 10.86 17.97 -3.79
N LYS A 186 12.13 18.37 -3.68
CA LYS A 186 12.94 18.05 -2.51
C LYS A 186 12.39 18.78 -1.27
N ILE A 187 12.20 18.04 -0.15
CA ILE A 187 11.69 18.56 1.13
C ILE A 187 12.68 18.36 2.28
N LYS A 188 13.68 17.51 2.07
CA LYS A 188 14.79 17.31 3.00
C LYS A 188 16.11 17.10 2.27
#